data_f40ea8d054653e6b59ace924ecdcfc80
#
_entry.id   f40ea8d054653e6b59ace924ecdcfc80
#
_cell.length_a   1.000
_cell.length_b   1.000
_cell.length_c   1.000
_cell.angle_alpha   90.00
_cell.angle_beta   90.00
_cell.angle_gamma   90.00
#
_symmetry.space_group_name_H-M   'P 1'
#
loop_
_entity.id
_entity.type
_entity.pdbx_description
1 polymer ?
#
loop_
_entity_poly.entity_id
_entity_poly.type
_entity_poly.pdbx_seq_one_letter_code
_entity_poly.pdbx_strand_id
1 'polypeptide(L)'
;MSRLVKIDNLAAIVLIVAAITPSSFATTKGLNQIVTPDLQGEGDLSLSPQFQDERIGNPYEIQAELGLTKWAEIAVFKGFQPNELIFGTELALIQKDPYLLSIGFVNWSPHSHVDPQPFIESGYYGEHNKFIAGAAHVDFRNEAIVGYAYDFNKTWRAQIDFQSGSGNSSTIGFTCNLTRDFQFNPAIYVTNDSPHRVLGYIVFTYTFHLWNTKKERSE
;
A
#
# COMPACT_ATOMS: atom_id res chain seq x y z
N MET A 1 24.70 -3.23 -35.73
CA MET A 1 25.20 -2.80 -34.40
C MET A 1 24.16 -1.88 -33.74
N SER A 2 23.07 -2.38 -33.15
CA SER A 2 22.09 -1.50 -32.44
C SER A 2 21.14 -2.28 -31.52
N ARG A 3 21.62 -3.22 -30.70
CA ARG A 3 20.78 -3.93 -29.72
C ARG A 3 21.33 -4.01 -28.29
N LEU A 4 22.47 -3.41 -27.99
CA LEU A 4 23.11 -3.47 -26.67
C LEU A 4 22.80 -2.27 -25.75
N VAL A 5 22.20 -1.20 -26.25
CA VAL A 5 21.99 0.03 -25.46
C VAL A 5 20.76 0.00 -24.54
N LYS A 6 19.83 -0.97 -24.73
CA LYS A 6 18.57 -0.99 -23.94
C LYS A 6 18.64 -1.72 -22.59
N ILE A 7 19.64 -2.58 -22.39
CA ILE A 7 19.74 -3.37 -21.13
C ILE A 7 20.47 -2.58 -20.06
N ASP A 8 21.44 -1.76 -20.45
CA ASP A 8 22.23 -0.98 -19.48
C ASP A 8 21.43 0.11 -18.78
N ASN A 9 20.41 0.66 -19.46
CA ASN A 9 19.56 1.69 -18.86
C ASN A 9 18.59 1.16 -17.81
N LEU A 10 18.11 -0.09 -17.93
CA LEU A 10 17.22 -0.69 -16.95
C LEU A 10 17.99 -1.10 -15.68
N ALA A 11 19.21 -1.62 -15.85
CA ALA A 11 20.11 -1.94 -14.75
C ALA A 11 20.58 -0.65 -14.01
N ALA A 12 20.80 0.43 -14.72
CA ALA A 12 21.15 1.73 -14.14
C ALA A 12 20.00 2.32 -13.31
N ILE A 13 18.74 2.19 -13.77
CA ILE A 13 17.55 2.65 -13.02
C ILE A 13 17.38 1.83 -11.72
N VAL A 14 17.59 0.54 -11.75
CA VAL A 14 17.51 -0.33 -10.56
C VAL A 14 18.66 -0.06 -9.58
N LEU A 15 19.85 0.30 -10.05
CA LEU A 15 21.02 0.61 -9.20
C LEU A 15 20.95 2.01 -8.56
N ILE A 16 20.29 2.99 -9.18
CA ILE A 16 20.11 4.34 -8.62
C ILE A 16 19.13 4.34 -7.43
N VAL A 17 18.20 3.37 -7.36
CA VAL A 17 17.22 3.26 -6.27
C VAL A 17 17.85 2.77 -4.95
N ALA A 18 19.09 2.27 -4.96
CA ALA A 18 19.70 1.55 -3.82
C ALA A 18 20.41 2.42 -2.76
N ALA A 19 20.42 3.74 -2.91
CA ALA A 19 21.19 4.58 -1.98
C ALA A 19 20.34 5.73 -1.44
N ILE A 20 20.17 5.82 -0.13
CA ILE A 20 19.72 6.97 0.71
C ILE A 20 18.51 6.70 1.68
N THR A 21 18.57 6.96 3.04
CA THR A 21 17.60 6.73 4.15
C THR A 21 16.84 7.98 4.65
N PRO A 22 15.92 8.10 5.58
CA PRO A 22 14.81 7.38 6.23
C PRO A 22 13.43 8.07 6.26
N SER A 23 12.53 7.54 6.90
CA SER A 23 11.23 7.48 7.60
C SER A 23 9.99 7.79 6.79
N SER A 24 9.17 6.76 6.56
CA SER A 24 7.83 6.94 6.07
C SER A 24 6.91 5.84 6.64
N PHE A 25 5.64 6.17 6.81
CA PHE A 25 4.61 5.18 7.10
C PHE A 25 4.30 4.46 5.81
N ALA A 26 4.51 3.16 5.80
CA ALA A 26 4.34 2.34 4.62
C ALA A 26 3.28 1.29 4.90
N THR A 27 2.28 1.20 4.05
CA THR A 27 1.25 0.18 4.11
C THR A 27 1.55 -0.91 3.09
N THR A 28 1.18 -2.15 3.39
CA THR A 28 0.91 -3.17 2.39
C THR A 28 -0.25 -2.67 1.50
N LYS A 29 -0.80 -3.48 0.62
CA LYS A 29 -1.96 -3.07 -0.20
C LYS A 29 -3.02 -2.37 0.66
N GLY A 30 -3.56 -1.23 0.23
CA GLY A 30 -4.41 -0.41 1.08
C GLY A 30 -5.42 0.46 0.35
N LEU A 31 -6.21 1.19 1.13
CA LEU A 31 -7.04 2.30 0.62
C LEU A 31 -6.16 3.54 0.41
N ASN A 32 -6.34 4.59 1.19
CA ASN A 32 -5.48 5.78 1.10
C ASN A 32 -4.36 5.74 2.15
N GLN A 33 -4.72 5.45 3.42
CA GLN A 33 -3.80 5.39 4.55
C GLN A 33 -3.71 4.00 5.16
N ILE A 34 -4.83 3.29 5.26
CA ILE A 34 -4.90 2.00 5.95
C ILE A 34 -4.57 0.82 5.03
N VAL A 35 -4.03 -0.24 5.60
CA VAL A 35 -3.93 -1.57 4.99
C VAL A 35 -5.31 -2.13 4.69
N THR A 36 -5.43 -3.11 3.84
CA THR A 36 -6.69 -3.82 3.56
C THR A 36 -6.47 -5.32 3.55
N PRO A 37 -7.42 -6.14 4.05
CA PRO A 37 -7.22 -7.58 4.24
C PRO A 37 -7.26 -8.42 2.94
N ASP A 38 -7.33 -7.78 1.78
CA ASP A 38 -7.22 -8.43 0.47
C ASP A 38 -5.76 -8.40 -0.01
N LEU A 39 -5.07 -9.51 0.14
CA LEU A 39 -3.66 -9.62 -0.21
C LEU A 39 -3.41 -9.46 -1.71
N GLN A 40 -2.17 -9.11 -2.05
CA GLN A 40 -1.66 -9.15 -3.41
C GLN A 40 -1.78 -10.57 -3.99
N GLY A 41 -2.19 -10.69 -5.25
CA GLY A 41 -2.33 -11.98 -5.91
C GLY A 41 -1.04 -12.79 -5.91
N GLU A 42 -1.13 -14.12 -5.76
CA GLU A 42 0.04 -14.99 -5.81
C GLU A 42 0.82 -14.80 -7.12
N GLY A 43 2.08 -14.40 -7.02
CA GLY A 43 2.93 -14.11 -8.17
C GLY A 43 2.77 -12.70 -8.76
N ASP A 44 1.92 -11.88 -8.20
CA ASP A 44 1.76 -10.49 -8.61
C ASP A 44 2.77 -9.62 -7.84
N LEU A 45 3.54 -8.85 -8.59
CA LEU A 45 4.44 -7.81 -8.07
C LEU A 45 3.90 -6.44 -8.44
N SER A 46 3.48 -5.65 -7.48
CA SER A 46 3.13 -4.25 -7.68
C SER A 46 4.29 -3.33 -7.40
N LEU A 47 4.52 -2.34 -8.26
CA LEU A 47 5.43 -1.22 -8.03
C LEU A 47 4.63 0.07 -7.99
N SER A 48 4.77 0.82 -6.89
CA SER A 48 3.95 1.98 -6.58
C SER A 48 4.79 3.20 -6.21
N PRO A 49 5.23 4.03 -7.19
CA PRO A 49 5.75 5.36 -6.88
C PRO A 49 4.66 6.24 -6.26
N GLN A 50 5.01 6.87 -5.15
CA GLN A 50 4.13 7.63 -4.27
C GLN A 50 4.70 9.03 -4.05
N PHE A 51 3.82 10.03 -4.07
CA PHE A 51 4.13 11.43 -3.83
C PHE A 51 3.15 11.98 -2.79
N GLN A 52 3.67 12.55 -1.72
CA GLN A 52 2.84 13.03 -0.62
C GLN A 52 3.46 14.24 0.08
N ASP A 53 2.62 14.93 0.86
CA ASP A 53 3.10 15.99 1.74
C ASP A 53 4.05 15.38 2.80
N GLU A 54 5.18 16.04 3.07
CA GLU A 54 6.20 15.58 4.03
C GLU A 54 5.67 15.36 5.47
N ARG A 55 4.50 15.90 5.77
CA ARG A 55 3.81 15.72 7.06
C ARG A 55 2.96 14.45 7.12
N ILE A 56 2.70 13.79 6.00
CA ILE A 56 2.10 12.45 5.95
C ILE A 56 3.18 11.40 6.18
N GLY A 57 4.34 11.58 5.55
CA GLY A 57 5.45 10.65 5.58
C GLY A 57 6.54 11.06 4.60
N ASN A 58 7.27 10.10 4.06
CA ASN A 58 8.30 10.38 3.06
C ASN A 58 7.69 11.00 1.81
N PRO A 59 8.07 12.24 1.40
CA PRO A 59 7.42 12.92 0.27
C PRO A 59 7.62 12.22 -1.07
N TYR A 60 8.64 11.38 -1.18
CA TYR A 60 8.94 10.58 -2.37
C TYR A 60 9.28 9.17 -1.96
N GLU A 61 8.43 8.22 -2.35
CA GLU A 61 8.58 6.82 -1.99
C GLU A 61 8.29 5.91 -3.18
N ILE A 62 8.95 4.76 -3.21
CA ILE A 62 8.57 3.64 -4.08
C ILE A 62 8.28 2.44 -3.20
N GLN A 63 7.10 1.90 -3.37
CA GLN A 63 6.63 0.68 -2.74
C GLN A 63 6.73 -0.48 -3.74
N ALA A 64 7.17 -1.64 -3.27
CA ALA A 64 7.12 -2.90 -3.99
C ALA A 64 6.39 -3.94 -3.13
N GLU A 65 5.32 -4.52 -3.64
CA GLU A 65 4.54 -5.56 -2.96
C GLU A 65 4.49 -6.82 -3.80
N LEU A 66 4.75 -7.95 -3.17
CA LEU A 66 4.76 -9.25 -3.81
C LEU A 66 3.86 -10.24 -3.08
N GLY A 67 2.86 -10.74 -3.76
CA GLY A 67 2.08 -11.89 -3.33
C GLY A 67 2.93 -13.17 -3.42
N LEU A 68 3.38 -13.68 -2.28
CA LEU A 68 4.18 -14.90 -2.21
C LEU A 68 3.34 -16.16 -2.44
N THR A 69 2.18 -16.16 -1.83
CA THR A 69 1.14 -17.20 -1.94
C THR A 69 -0.23 -16.55 -1.85
N LYS A 70 -1.29 -17.31 -2.06
CA LYS A 70 -2.67 -16.81 -1.79
C LYS A 70 -2.94 -16.44 -0.32
N TRP A 71 -2.00 -16.73 0.60
CA TRP A 71 -2.15 -16.51 2.04
C TRP A 71 -1.11 -15.56 2.63
N ALA A 72 -0.13 -15.11 1.84
CA ALA A 72 0.98 -14.30 2.35
C ALA A 72 1.50 -13.33 1.31
N GLU A 73 1.77 -12.11 1.72
CA GLU A 73 2.47 -11.11 0.94
C GLU A 73 3.59 -10.45 1.74
N ILE A 74 4.52 -9.85 1.02
CA ILE A 74 5.57 -9.00 1.57
C ILE A 74 5.57 -7.66 0.85
N ALA A 75 5.93 -6.61 1.57
CA ALA A 75 6.08 -5.26 1.05
C ALA A 75 7.44 -4.69 1.43
N VAL A 76 8.01 -3.92 0.51
CA VAL A 76 9.25 -3.18 0.72
C VAL A 76 9.01 -1.75 0.25
N PHE A 77 9.36 -0.79 1.08
CA PHE A 77 9.16 0.62 0.81
C PHE A 77 10.51 1.33 0.86
N LYS A 78 10.79 2.11 -0.16
CA LYS A 78 11.97 2.93 -0.25
C LYS A 78 11.60 4.39 -0.29
N GLY A 79 11.79 5.07 0.84
CA GLY A 79 11.72 6.52 0.94
C GLY A 79 13.01 7.19 0.45
N PHE A 80 12.89 8.42 -0.07
CA PHE A 80 14.01 9.18 -0.60
C PHE A 80 14.31 10.47 0.18
N GLN A 81 13.35 10.98 0.94
CA GLN A 81 13.54 12.18 1.78
C GLN A 81 12.65 12.12 3.02
N PRO A 82 13.22 11.75 4.11
CA PRO A 82 14.54 11.20 4.38
C PRO A 82 14.69 9.79 3.78
N ASN A 83 15.92 9.28 3.67
CA ASN A 83 16.29 8.02 3.05
C ASN A 83 16.07 6.81 3.94
N GLU A 84 15.06 5.98 3.71
CA GLU A 84 14.70 4.82 4.52
C GLU A 84 14.36 3.58 3.68
N LEU A 85 14.52 2.44 4.30
CA LEU A 85 14.05 1.17 3.79
C LEU A 85 13.16 0.53 4.86
N ILE A 86 11.90 0.32 4.52
CA ILE A 86 10.88 -0.22 5.41
C ILE A 86 10.33 -1.52 4.82
N PHE A 87 9.93 -2.42 5.70
CA PHE A 87 9.36 -3.72 5.35
C PHE A 87 8.00 -3.90 6.02
N GLY A 88 7.13 -4.61 5.34
CA GLY A 88 5.87 -5.10 5.87
C GLY A 88 5.59 -6.52 5.40
N THR A 89 4.69 -7.19 6.07
CA THR A 89 4.13 -8.47 5.64
C THR A 89 2.70 -8.61 6.13
N GLU A 90 1.90 -9.31 5.36
CA GLU A 90 0.53 -9.63 5.71
C GLU A 90 0.23 -11.10 5.46
N LEU A 91 -0.54 -11.69 6.37
CA LEU A 91 -0.98 -13.08 6.33
C LEU A 91 -2.50 -13.13 6.41
N ALA A 92 -3.13 -13.72 5.41
CA ALA A 92 -4.56 -13.97 5.44
C ALA A 92 -4.89 -15.13 6.36
N LEU A 93 -5.82 -14.91 7.27
CA LEU A 93 -6.40 -15.94 8.13
C LEU A 93 -7.73 -16.46 7.55
N ILE A 94 -8.49 -15.59 6.89
CA ILE A 94 -9.72 -15.91 6.16
C ILE A 94 -9.67 -15.18 4.81
N GLN A 95 -9.78 -15.96 3.74
CA GLN A 95 -9.93 -15.49 2.36
C GLN A 95 -11.17 -16.19 1.76
N LYS A 96 -12.35 -15.79 2.22
CA LYS A 96 -13.60 -16.36 1.79
C LYS A 96 -14.64 -15.27 1.59
N ASP A 97 -14.91 -14.96 0.32
CA ASP A 97 -15.93 -13.98 -0.03
C ASP A 97 -17.25 -14.20 0.68
N PRO A 98 -17.86 -13.14 1.21
CA PRO A 98 -17.43 -11.72 1.21
C PRO A 98 -16.55 -11.37 2.43
N TYR A 99 -16.10 -12.31 3.24
CA TYR A 99 -15.41 -12.06 4.50
C TYR A 99 -13.92 -12.35 4.38
N LEU A 100 -13.11 -11.37 4.77
CA LEU A 100 -11.66 -11.45 4.83
C LEU A 100 -11.18 -11.16 6.26
N LEU A 101 -10.08 -11.78 6.65
CA LEU A 101 -9.40 -11.51 7.91
C LEU A 101 -7.91 -11.69 7.70
N SER A 102 -7.13 -10.73 8.12
CA SER A 102 -5.67 -10.76 8.02
C SER A 102 -5.00 -10.26 9.31
N ILE A 103 -3.74 -10.61 9.43
CA ILE A 103 -2.81 -10.08 10.42
C ILE A 103 -1.50 -9.75 9.73
N GLY A 104 -0.76 -8.79 10.26
CA GLY A 104 0.53 -8.45 9.70
C GLY A 104 1.30 -7.47 10.56
N PHE A 105 2.35 -6.97 10.00
CA PHE A 105 3.03 -5.79 10.51
C PHE A 105 3.51 -4.91 9.34
N VAL A 106 3.62 -3.63 9.61
CA VAL A 106 4.21 -2.62 8.73
C VAL A 106 5.29 -1.85 9.48
N ASN A 107 5.99 -0.98 8.79
CA ASN A 107 6.96 -0.03 9.36
C ASN A 107 8.15 -0.67 10.10
N TRP A 108 8.53 -1.91 9.78
CA TRP A 108 9.79 -2.46 10.29
C TRP A 108 10.97 -1.98 9.43
N SER A 109 11.99 -1.42 10.09
CA SER A 109 13.23 -1.01 9.42
C SER A 109 14.45 -1.52 10.20
N PRO A 110 15.44 -2.13 9.51
CA PRO A 110 16.65 -2.61 10.16
C PRO A 110 17.64 -1.47 10.53
N HIS A 111 17.38 -0.25 10.07
CA HIS A 111 18.32 0.87 10.18
C HIS A 111 17.76 2.09 10.91
N SER A 112 16.47 2.10 11.23
CA SER A 112 15.82 3.17 11.97
C SER A 112 15.24 2.65 13.27
N HIS A 113 14.99 3.58 14.21
CA HIS A 113 14.28 3.27 15.46
C HIS A 113 12.76 3.21 15.27
N VAL A 114 12.28 2.94 14.06
CA VAL A 114 10.85 2.75 13.81
C VAL A 114 10.48 1.34 14.23
N ASP A 115 9.62 1.25 15.22
CA ASP A 115 9.12 -0.02 15.71
C ASP A 115 8.11 -0.62 14.74
N PRO A 116 8.13 -1.95 14.53
CA PRO A 116 7.12 -2.59 13.71
C PRO A 116 5.73 -2.37 14.32
N GLN A 117 4.77 -2.05 13.46
CA GLN A 117 3.39 -1.81 13.81
C GLN A 117 2.55 -3.03 13.45
N PRO A 118 2.35 -3.99 14.36
CA PRO A 118 1.48 -5.12 14.13
C PRO A 118 0.02 -4.67 14.02
N PHE A 119 -0.72 -5.33 13.14
CA PHE A 119 -2.13 -5.06 12.92
C PHE A 119 -2.96 -6.34 12.77
N ILE A 120 -4.25 -6.20 12.96
CA ILE A 120 -5.29 -7.15 12.61
C ILE A 120 -6.42 -6.43 11.90
N GLU A 121 -6.86 -6.94 10.76
CA GLU A 121 -7.93 -6.34 9.97
C GLU A 121 -8.94 -7.37 9.49
N SER A 122 -10.19 -6.95 9.46
CA SER A 122 -11.30 -7.69 8.87
C SER A 122 -11.96 -6.87 7.78
N GLY A 123 -12.44 -7.54 6.74
CA GLY A 123 -13.14 -6.92 5.63
C GLY A 123 -14.43 -7.64 5.26
N TYR A 124 -15.42 -6.87 4.84
CA TYR A 124 -16.59 -7.35 4.13
C TYR A 124 -16.56 -6.78 2.71
N TYR A 125 -16.43 -7.65 1.71
CA TYR A 125 -16.29 -7.27 0.30
C TYR A 125 -17.51 -7.76 -0.48
N GLY A 126 -18.51 -6.87 -0.59
CA GLY A 126 -19.68 -7.09 -1.44
C GLY A 126 -19.41 -6.67 -2.89
N GLU A 127 -20.42 -6.78 -3.72
CA GLU A 127 -20.33 -6.50 -5.17
C GLU A 127 -19.79 -5.08 -5.47
N HIS A 128 -20.27 -4.08 -4.73
CA HIS A 128 -19.85 -2.68 -4.90
C HIS A 128 -19.25 -2.07 -3.63
N ASN A 129 -19.51 -2.65 -2.48
CA ASN A 129 -19.19 -2.07 -1.18
C ASN A 129 -18.11 -2.88 -0.49
N LYS A 130 -17.09 -2.18 0.03
CA LYS A 130 -16.06 -2.77 0.87
C LYS A 130 -16.05 -2.04 2.21
N PHE A 131 -16.12 -2.78 3.30
CA PHE A 131 -16.00 -2.29 4.66
C PHE A 131 -14.80 -2.95 5.31
N ILE A 132 -13.94 -2.14 5.93
CA ILE A 132 -12.74 -2.59 6.62
C ILE A 132 -12.82 -2.08 8.05
N ALA A 133 -12.47 -2.95 9.00
CA ALA A 133 -12.32 -2.60 10.40
C ALA A 133 -11.20 -3.43 11.03
N GLY A 134 -10.37 -2.77 11.84
CA GLY A 134 -9.22 -3.40 12.44
C GLY A 134 -8.61 -2.59 13.56
N ALA A 135 -7.44 -3.02 13.98
CA ALA A 135 -6.61 -2.32 14.94
C ALA A 135 -5.14 -2.50 14.59
N ALA A 136 -4.35 -1.44 14.80
CA ALA A 136 -2.90 -1.47 14.77
C ALA A 136 -2.33 -1.15 16.16
N HIS A 137 -1.15 -1.65 16.45
CA HIS A 137 -0.39 -1.25 17.64
C HIS A 137 0.75 -0.34 17.22
N VAL A 138 0.66 0.93 17.62
CA VAL A 138 1.58 2.00 17.20
C VAL A 138 2.08 2.71 18.46
N ASP A 139 3.39 2.84 18.63
CA ASP A 139 4.00 3.57 19.74
C ASP A 139 3.38 3.27 21.11
N PHE A 140 3.23 1.97 21.44
CA PHE A 140 2.60 1.49 22.70
C PHE A 140 1.11 1.80 22.85
N ARG A 141 0.39 2.14 21.75
CA ARG A 141 -1.04 2.41 21.74
C ARG A 141 -1.75 1.52 20.75
N ASN A 142 -2.98 1.15 21.08
CA ASN A 142 -3.86 0.49 20.13
C ASN A 142 -4.67 1.56 19.39
N GLU A 143 -4.60 1.54 18.09
CA GLU A 143 -5.27 2.45 17.19
C GLU A 143 -6.33 1.71 16.39
N ALA A 144 -7.50 2.31 16.27
CA ALA A 144 -8.57 1.76 15.45
C ALA A 144 -8.32 2.10 13.98
N ILE A 145 -8.59 1.13 13.11
CA ILE A 145 -8.55 1.25 11.66
C ILE A 145 -9.97 1.05 11.14
N VAL A 146 -10.47 1.96 10.31
CA VAL A 146 -11.78 1.85 9.67
C VAL A 146 -11.69 2.36 8.24
N GLY A 147 -12.28 1.62 7.30
CA GLY A 147 -12.30 2.00 5.90
C GLY A 147 -13.61 1.63 5.21
N TYR A 148 -13.93 2.40 4.19
CA TYR A 148 -15.03 2.12 3.28
C TYR A 148 -14.63 2.48 1.86
N ALA A 149 -14.96 1.59 0.91
CA ALA A 149 -14.81 1.87 -0.50
C ALA A 149 -16.08 1.48 -1.26
N TYR A 150 -16.37 2.23 -2.32
CA TYR A 150 -17.47 1.98 -3.23
C TYR A 150 -16.98 1.90 -4.67
N ASP A 151 -17.17 0.73 -5.28
CA ASP A 151 -16.85 0.48 -6.69
C ASP A 151 -18.03 0.94 -7.58
N PHE A 152 -17.92 2.10 -8.23
CA PHE A 152 -18.91 2.56 -9.20
C PHE A 152 -18.96 1.65 -10.43
N ASN A 153 -17.81 1.16 -10.83
CA ASN A 153 -17.58 0.23 -11.94
C ASN A 153 -16.15 -0.32 -11.86
N LYS A 154 -15.72 -1.08 -12.86
CA LYS A 154 -14.36 -1.65 -12.91
C LYS A 154 -13.22 -0.62 -12.98
N THR A 155 -13.54 0.63 -13.37
CA THR A 155 -12.55 1.70 -13.54
C THR A 155 -12.46 2.61 -12.32
N TRP A 156 -13.58 2.91 -11.67
CA TRP A 156 -13.66 3.95 -10.64
C TRP A 156 -14.12 3.42 -9.30
N ARG A 157 -13.36 3.73 -8.26
CA ARG A 157 -13.67 3.49 -6.84
C ARG A 157 -13.53 4.79 -6.08
N ALA A 158 -14.51 5.15 -5.25
CA ALA A 158 -14.33 6.14 -4.19
C ALA A 158 -13.97 5.42 -2.89
N GLN A 159 -13.17 6.07 -2.05
CA GLN A 159 -12.75 5.48 -0.79
C GLN A 159 -12.49 6.54 0.28
N ILE A 160 -12.82 6.16 1.51
CA ILE A 160 -12.54 6.92 2.72
C ILE A 160 -11.95 5.98 3.75
N ASP A 161 -11.01 6.44 4.53
CA ASP A 161 -10.49 5.68 5.65
C ASP A 161 -10.06 6.58 6.81
N PHE A 162 -9.89 5.95 7.95
CA PHE A 162 -9.53 6.58 9.20
C PHE A 162 -8.66 5.63 10.02
N GLN A 163 -7.56 6.16 10.51
CA GLN A 163 -6.78 5.54 11.58
C GLN A 163 -6.76 6.49 12.78
N SER A 164 -7.12 5.99 13.96
CA SER A 164 -7.12 6.80 15.18
C SER A 164 -5.68 7.09 15.64
N GLY A 165 -5.55 8.02 16.57
CA GLY A 165 -4.25 8.38 17.15
C GLY A 165 -3.66 9.67 16.59
N SER A 166 -2.67 10.18 17.31
CA SER A 166 -1.89 11.35 16.93
C SER A 166 -0.93 10.99 15.78
N GLY A 167 -0.76 11.90 14.83
CA GLY A 167 0.05 11.68 13.64
C GLY A 167 -0.70 10.99 12.49
N ASN A 168 -1.89 10.43 12.74
CA ASN A 168 -2.74 9.82 11.72
C ASN A 168 -3.78 10.80 11.16
N SER A 169 -4.59 10.33 10.21
CA SER A 169 -5.52 11.16 9.45
C SER A 169 -6.86 10.47 9.22
N SER A 170 -7.84 11.29 8.87
CA SER A 170 -9.02 10.88 8.11
C SER A 170 -8.75 11.16 6.64
N THR A 171 -9.08 10.25 5.76
CA THR A 171 -8.77 10.41 4.33
C THR A 171 -10.00 10.30 3.45
N ILE A 172 -9.94 10.94 2.31
CA ILE A 172 -10.86 10.75 1.20
C ILE A 172 -10.09 10.72 -0.11
N GLY A 173 -10.36 9.74 -0.94
CA GLY A 173 -9.70 9.58 -2.22
C GLY A 173 -10.52 8.79 -3.21
N PHE A 174 -9.92 8.53 -4.36
CA PHE A 174 -10.48 7.63 -5.34
C PHE A 174 -9.37 6.81 -6.01
N THR A 175 -9.71 5.63 -6.49
CA THR A 175 -8.83 4.84 -7.35
C THR A 175 -9.40 4.83 -8.75
N CYS A 176 -8.53 5.07 -9.75
CA CYS A 176 -8.83 4.93 -11.16
C CYS A 176 -7.98 3.81 -11.77
N ASN A 177 -8.61 2.71 -12.17
CA ASN A 177 -7.98 1.64 -12.95
C ASN A 177 -7.91 2.06 -14.42
N LEU A 178 -6.78 2.63 -14.84
CA LEU A 178 -6.56 3.07 -16.23
C LEU A 178 -6.43 1.90 -17.20
N THR A 179 -5.83 0.81 -16.73
CA THR A 179 -5.80 -0.49 -17.41
C THR A 179 -6.01 -1.59 -16.38
N ARG A 180 -5.96 -2.87 -16.78
CA ARG A 180 -5.99 -4.00 -15.87
C ARG A 180 -4.84 -3.95 -14.85
N ASP A 181 -3.68 -3.49 -15.27
CA ASP A 181 -2.43 -3.60 -14.52
C ASP A 181 -1.91 -2.24 -14.04
N PHE A 182 -2.56 -1.13 -14.42
CA PHE A 182 -2.15 0.21 -14.05
C PHE A 182 -3.29 1.01 -13.45
N GLN A 183 -3.07 1.45 -12.23
CA GLN A 183 -4.01 2.29 -11.48
C GLN A 183 -3.33 3.53 -10.92
N PHE A 184 -4.13 4.54 -10.60
CA PHE A 184 -3.69 5.69 -9.84
C PHE A 184 -4.70 6.05 -8.75
N ASN A 185 -4.18 6.48 -7.60
CA ASN A 185 -5.00 6.83 -6.45
C ASN A 185 -4.53 8.16 -5.84
N PRO A 186 -5.23 9.26 -6.07
CA PRO A 186 -5.08 10.51 -5.35
C PRO A 186 -5.97 10.53 -4.10
N ALA A 187 -5.48 11.14 -3.03
CA ALA A 187 -6.24 11.32 -1.81
C ALA A 187 -5.92 12.65 -1.10
N ILE A 188 -6.86 13.07 -0.27
CA ILE A 188 -6.73 14.17 0.67
C ILE A 188 -6.74 13.57 2.07
N TYR A 189 -5.80 14.01 2.90
CA TYR A 189 -5.64 13.65 4.30
C TYR A 189 -6.02 14.85 5.16
N VAL A 190 -6.79 14.63 6.20
CA VAL A 190 -7.07 15.60 7.24
C VAL A 190 -6.51 15.07 8.54
N THR A 191 -5.45 15.71 9.06
CA THR A 191 -4.77 15.22 10.27
C THR A 191 -5.69 15.20 11.49
N ASN A 192 -5.53 14.17 12.34
CA ASN A 192 -6.27 14.06 13.58
C ASN A 192 -5.83 15.11 14.61
N ASP A 193 -4.59 15.59 14.51
CA ASP A 193 -4.02 16.55 15.44
C ASP A 193 -4.53 17.98 15.19
N SER A 194 -4.63 18.76 16.27
CA SER A 194 -4.96 20.18 16.19
C SER A 194 -3.68 21.03 16.06
N PRO A 195 -3.64 22.03 15.16
CA PRO A 195 -4.69 22.37 14.20
C PRO A 195 -4.78 21.34 13.06
N HIS A 196 -6.00 20.94 12.70
CA HIS A 196 -6.20 20.03 11.57
C HIS A 196 -5.62 20.63 10.28
N ARG A 197 -4.86 19.81 9.56
CA ARG A 197 -4.22 20.19 8.30
C ARG A 197 -4.78 19.36 7.17
N VAL A 198 -4.88 19.98 6.01
CA VAL A 198 -5.27 19.31 4.76
C VAL A 198 -4.01 19.05 3.95
N LEU A 199 -3.74 17.81 3.64
CA LEU A 199 -2.51 17.34 2.99
C LEU A 199 -2.86 16.55 1.74
N GLY A 200 -1.97 16.55 0.75
CA GLY A 200 -2.16 15.84 -0.51
C GLY A 200 -1.34 14.57 -0.60
N TYR A 201 -1.89 13.59 -1.30
CA TYR A 201 -1.28 12.29 -1.59
C TYR A 201 -1.66 11.82 -2.99
N ILE A 202 -0.73 11.17 -3.68
CA ILE A 202 -0.99 10.49 -4.94
C ILE A 202 -0.04 9.31 -5.10
N VAL A 203 -0.57 8.17 -5.53
CA VAL A 203 0.21 6.98 -5.87
C VAL A 203 -0.19 6.47 -7.25
N PHE A 204 0.79 5.96 -7.97
CA PHE A 204 0.61 5.23 -9.23
C PHE A 204 1.09 3.81 -9.01
N THR A 205 0.29 2.82 -9.38
CA THR A 205 0.64 1.41 -9.19
C THR A 205 0.62 0.68 -10.52
N TYR A 206 1.68 -0.05 -10.79
CA TYR A 206 1.74 -1.00 -11.91
C TYR A 206 1.99 -2.41 -11.38
N THR A 207 1.16 -3.36 -11.81
CA THR A 207 1.23 -4.76 -11.38
C THR A 207 1.82 -5.64 -12.49
N PHE A 208 2.85 -6.41 -12.15
CA PHE A 208 3.50 -7.42 -12.98
C PHE A 208 3.05 -8.81 -12.53
N HIS A 209 2.67 -9.67 -13.46
CA HIS A 209 2.30 -11.07 -13.20
C HIS A 209 3.52 -11.98 -13.43
N LEU A 210 4.25 -12.33 -12.37
CA LEU A 210 5.55 -12.99 -12.48
C LEU A 210 5.46 -14.48 -12.84
N TRP A 211 4.51 -15.24 -12.25
CA TRP A 211 4.44 -16.69 -12.47
C TRP A 211 3.05 -17.32 -12.60
N ASN A 212 1.97 -16.56 -12.55
CA ASN A 212 0.59 -17.08 -12.65
C ASN A 212 -0.08 -16.88 -14.02
N THR A 213 0.67 -16.62 -15.08
CA THR A 213 0.15 -16.26 -16.41
C THR A 213 -0.61 -17.37 -17.16
N LYS A 214 -0.68 -18.60 -16.63
CA LYS A 214 -1.27 -19.75 -17.39
C LYS A 214 -2.75 -19.97 -17.16
N LYS A 215 -3.39 -19.41 -16.14
CA LYS A 215 -4.78 -19.76 -15.77
C LYS A 215 -5.86 -18.91 -16.42
N GLU A 216 -5.53 -17.74 -16.96
CA GLU A 216 -6.51 -16.76 -17.45
C GLU A 216 -6.66 -16.66 -18.98
N ARG A 217 -6.01 -17.54 -19.74
CA ARG A 217 -6.17 -17.57 -21.22
C ARG A 217 -7.28 -18.55 -21.70
N SER A 218 -8.04 -19.13 -20.80
CA SER A 218 -9.03 -20.15 -21.12
C SER A 218 -10.48 -19.80 -20.74
N GLU A 219 -10.78 -18.52 -20.48
CA GLU A 219 -12.16 -18.04 -20.30
C GLU A 219 -12.55 -16.96 -21.30
#